data_d1318f739f6fda761239c346ba861fcc
#
_entry.id   d1318f739f6fda761239c346ba861fcc
#
_cell.length_a   1.000
_cell.length_b   1.000
_cell.length_c   1.000
_cell.angle_alpha   90.00
_cell.angle_beta   90.00
_cell.angle_gamma   90.00
#
_symmetry.space_group_name_H-M   'P 1'
#
loop_
_entity.id
_entity.type
_entity.pdbx_description
1 polymer ?
#
loop_
_entity_poly.entity_id
_entity_poly.type
_entity_poly.pdbx_seq_one_letter_code
_entity_poly.pdbx_strand_id
1 'polypeptide(L)' 'MSVSIKPYAVGIDIGGTNTVFGIVDARGNVIASSAIKTQKHQKIENYIAELYTELSRLIEANGGISKIKGIGV' A
#
# COMPACT_ATOMS: atom_id res chain seq x y z
N MET A 1 -19.42 -17.62 16.66
CA MET A 1 -19.31 -17.21 15.26
C MET A 1 -17.96 -16.58 15.02
N SER A 2 -17.31 -17.04 13.98
CA SER A 2 -16.04 -16.49 13.60
C SER A 2 -16.27 -15.39 12.59
N VAL A 3 -15.82 -14.19 12.91
CA VAL A 3 -15.87 -13.08 11.99
C VAL A 3 -14.45 -12.78 11.51
N SER A 4 -14.28 -12.80 10.21
CA SER A 4 -13.00 -12.42 9.63
C SER A 4 -12.86 -10.91 9.75
N ILE A 5 -12.01 -10.48 10.65
CA ILE A 5 -11.75 -9.06 10.83
C ILE A 5 -10.52 -8.71 10.04
N LYS A 6 -10.68 -7.78 9.12
CA LYS A 6 -9.57 -7.23 8.34
C LYS A 6 -9.24 -5.87 8.92
N PRO A 7 -8.22 -5.78 9.78
CA PRO A 7 -7.98 -4.57 10.56
C PRO A 7 -7.34 -3.44 9.77
N TYR A 8 -6.82 -3.72 8.58
CA TYR A 8 -5.99 -2.77 7.86
C TYR A 8 -6.60 -2.34 6.54
N ALA A 9 -6.23 -1.15 6.12
CA ALA A 9 -6.51 -0.64 4.79
C ALA A 9 -5.21 -0.06 4.22
N VAL A 10 -5.12 -0.03 2.89
CA VAL A 10 -3.99 0.58 2.21
C VAL A 10 -4.42 1.92 1.64
N GLY A 11 -3.62 2.95 1.90
CA GLY A 11 -3.80 4.25 1.26
C GLY A 11 -2.64 4.53 0.32
N ILE A 12 -2.94 5.08 -0.83
CA ILE A 12 -1.94 5.44 -1.83
C ILE A 12 -2.14 6.89 -2.22
N ASP A 13 -1.08 7.68 -2.11
CA ASP A 13 -1.09 9.09 -2.49
C ASP A 13 -0.08 9.28 -3.62
N ILE A 14 -0.58 9.53 -4.82
CA ILE A 14 0.23 9.65 -6.03
C ILE A 14 0.53 11.13 -6.25
N GLY A 15 1.77 11.52 -6.02
CA GLY A 15 2.24 12.87 -6.32
C GLY A 15 3.04 12.90 -7.60
N GLY A 16 3.36 14.10 -8.06
CA GLY A 16 4.15 14.27 -9.29
C GLY A 16 5.57 13.76 -9.18
N THR A 17 6.15 13.80 -7.99
CA THR A 17 7.53 13.37 -7.76
C THR A 17 7.61 12.04 -7.05
N ASN A 18 6.79 11.85 -6.02
CA ASN A 18 6.81 10.64 -5.21
C ASN A 18 5.40 10.07 -5.08
N THR A 19 5.34 8.75 -5.01
CA THR A 19 4.11 8.04 -4.65
C THR A 19 4.33 7.45 -3.27
N VAL A 20 3.48 7.84 -2.33
CA VAL A 20 3.55 7.36 -0.95
C VAL A 20 2.39 6.39 -0.73
N PHE A 21 2.68 5.29 -0.08
CA PHE A 21 1.64 4.32 0.26
C PHE A 21 1.87 3.81 1.66
N GLY A 22 0.78 3.42 2.32
CA GLY A 22 0.89 3.00 3.70
C GLY A 22 -0.27 2.11 4.10
N ILE A 23 -0.07 1.43 5.21
CA ILE A 23 -1.08 0.58 5.83
C ILE A 23 -1.57 1.32 7.07
N VAL A 24 -2.89 1.47 7.17
CA VAL A 24 -3.52 2.12 8.31
C VAL A 24 -4.43 1.15 9.03
N ASP A 25 -4.56 1.33 10.33
CA ASP A 25 -5.46 0.52 11.14
C ASP A 25 -6.87 1.12 11.15
N ALA A 26 -7.77 0.48 11.90
CA ALA A 26 -9.16 0.91 11.97
C ALA A 26 -9.33 2.30 12.59
N ARG A 27 -8.33 2.79 13.29
CA ARG A 27 -8.37 4.11 13.93
C ARG A 27 -7.72 5.18 13.08
N GLY A 28 -7.22 4.82 11.88
CA GLY A 28 -6.54 5.75 11.02
C GLY A 28 -5.07 5.95 11.30
N ASN A 29 -4.49 5.13 12.18
CA ASN A 29 -3.07 5.21 12.47
C ASN A 29 -2.28 4.52 11.38
N VAL A 30 -1.22 5.18 10.89
CA VAL A 30 -0.31 4.58 9.92
C VAL A 30 0.62 3.62 10.66
N ILE A 31 0.51 2.34 10.37
CA ILE A 31 1.34 1.32 11.01
C ILE A 31 2.59 1.00 10.20
N ALA A 32 2.57 1.27 8.90
CA ALA A 32 3.73 1.08 8.03
C ALA A 32 3.53 1.92 6.78
N SER A 33 4.61 2.44 6.23
CA SER A 33 4.54 3.21 4.99
C SER A 33 5.84 3.09 4.22
N SER A 34 5.75 3.40 2.92
CA SER A 34 6.90 3.43 2.03
C SER A 34 6.61 4.40 0.90
N ALA A 35 7.59 4.64 0.07
CA ALA A 35 7.43 5.55 -1.06
C ALA A 35 8.31 5.11 -2.21
N ILE A 36 7.85 5.41 -3.43
CA ILE A 36 8.65 5.24 -4.63
C ILE A 36 8.62 6.54 -5.42
N LYS A 37 9.58 6.68 -6.34
CA LYS A 37 9.63 7.84 -7.21
C LYS A 37 8.62 7.68 -8.34
N THR A 38 7.69 8.62 -8.47
CA THR A 38 6.67 8.57 -9.52
C THR A 38 7.30 8.72 -10.91
N GLN A 39 8.28 9.62 -11.04
CA GLN A 39 8.88 9.95 -12.32
C GLN A 39 10.15 9.18 -12.63
N LYS A 40 10.46 8.15 -11.86
CA LYS A 40 11.66 7.36 -12.07
C LYS A 40 11.61 6.55 -13.37
N HIS A 41 10.41 6.13 -13.77
CA HIS A 41 10.21 5.23 -14.90
C HIS A 41 9.71 6.00 -16.12
N GLN A 42 10.20 5.61 -17.30
CA GLN A 42 9.74 6.18 -18.54
C GLN A 42 8.41 5.57 -19.00
N LYS A 43 8.13 4.35 -18.59
CA LYS A 43 6.92 3.63 -18.99
C LYS A 43 6.05 3.39 -17.78
N ILE A 44 4.75 3.56 -17.97
CA ILE A 44 3.77 3.36 -16.91
C ILE A 44 3.79 1.92 -16.38
N GLU A 45 4.05 0.95 -17.26
CA GLU A 45 4.11 -0.45 -16.85
C GLU A 45 5.20 -0.68 -15.80
N ASN A 46 6.35 -0.04 -15.97
CA ASN A 46 7.45 -0.18 -15.02
C ASN A 46 7.12 0.47 -13.68
N TYR A 47 6.46 1.62 -13.73
CA TYR A 47 6.00 2.30 -12.52
C TYR A 47 5.01 1.43 -11.73
N ILE A 48 4.01 0.89 -12.42
CA ILE A 48 3.00 0.05 -11.79
C ILE A 48 3.63 -1.23 -11.22
N ALA A 49 4.59 -1.82 -11.94
CA ALA A 49 5.28 -3.02 -11.47
C ALA A 49 6.06 -2.75 -10.19
N GLU A 50 6.76 -1.61 -10.12
CA GLU A 50 7.50 -1.25 -8.91
C GLU A 50 6.53 -0.99 -7.74
N LEU A 51 5.46 -0.25 -8.00
CA LEU A 51 4.46 0.03 -6.98
C LEU A 51 3.88 -1.26 -6.41
N TYR A 52 3.51 -2.18 -7.30
CA TYR A 52 2.95 -3.47 -6.91
C TYR A 52 3.94 -4.26 -6.04
N THR A 53 5.20 -4.31 -6.47
CA THR A 53 6.23 -5.06 -5.76
C THR A 53 6.46 -4.50 -4.35
N GLU A 54 6.62 -3.19 -4.24
CA GLU A 54 6.89 -2.57 -2.96
C GLU A 54 5.67 -2.62 -2.04
N LEU A 55 4.49 -2.44 -2.60
CA LEU A 55 3.25 -2.54 -1.83
C LEU A 55 3.06 -3.97 -1.31
N SER A 56 3.33 -4.97 -2.14
CA SER A 56 3.22 -6.37 -1.74
C SER A 56 4.17 -6.70 -0.60
N ARG A 57 5.39 -6.19 -0.64
CA ARG A 57 6.36 -6.37 0.44
C ARG A 57 5.85 -5.76 1.75
N LEU A 58 5.29 -4.56 1.67
CA LEU A 58 4.76 -3.89 2.83
C LEU A 58 3.61 -4.67 3.44
N ILE A 59 2.69 -5.14 2.61
CA ILE A 59 1.56 -5.93 3.05
C ILE A 59 2.02 -7.24 3.70
N GLU A 60 2.95 -7.95 3.07
CA GLU A 60 3.45 -9.22 3.62
C GLU A 60 4.17 -9.02 4.95
N ALA A 61 4.88 -7.91 5.11
CA ALA A 61 5.58 -7.60 6.35
C ALA A 61 4.59 -7.30 7.50
N ASN A 62 3.32 -7.03 7.18
CA ASN A 62 2.32 -6.61 8.16
C ASN A 62 1.12 -7.55 8.20
N GLY A 63 1.32 -8.82 7.92
CA GLY A 63 0.30 -9.83 8.11
C GLY A 63 -0.32 -10.40 6.84
N GLY A 64 0.06 -9.88 5.67
CA GLY A 64 -0.39 -10.40 4.40
C GLY A 64 -1.71 -9.80 3.93
N ILE A 65 -2.06 -10.13 2.69
CA ILE A 65 -3.25 -9.57 2.03
C ILE A 65 -4.55 -9.91 2.76
N SER A 66 -4.56 -11.00 3.51
CA SER A 66 -5.77 -11.39 4.26
C SER A 66 -6.14 -10.38 5.34
N LYS A 67 -5.22 -9.52 5.75
CA LYS A 67 -5.46 -8.48 6.75
C LYS A 67 -5.94 -7.17 6.13
N ILE A 68 -5.95 -7.07 4.81
CA ILE A 68 -6.28 -5.83 4.11
C ILE A 68 -7.75 -5.86 3.67
N LYS A 69 -8.52 -4.91 4.14
CA LYS A 69 -9.94 -4.80 3.79
C LYS A 69 -10.21 -3.98 2.53
N GLY A 70 -9.24 -3.18 2.12
CA GLY A 70 -9.41 -2.35 0.93
C GLY A 70 -8.20 -1.50 0.64
N ILE A 71 -8.18 -0.94 -0.56
CA ILE A 71 -7.13 -0.04 -1.02
C ILE A 71 -7.80 1.23 -1.52
N GLY A 72 -7.37 2.37 -1.00
CA GLY A 72 -7.83 3.68 -1.44
C GLY A 72 -6.70 4.46 -2.10
N VAL A 73 -7.07 5.18 -3.12
CA VAL A 73 -6.11 6.01 -3.87
C VAL A 73 -6.50 7.48 -3.80
#